data_580d80e56d0ca4374b900b250202b3f0
#
_entry.id   580d80e56d0ca4374b900b250202b3f0
#
_cell.length_a   1.000
_cell.length_b   1.000
_cell.length_c   1.000
_cell.angle_alpha   90.00
_cell.angle_beta   90.00
_cell.angle_gamma   90.00
#
_symmetry.space_group_name_H-M   'P 1'
#
loop_
_entity.id
_entity.type
_entity.pdbx_description
1 polymer ?
#
loop_
_entity_poly.entity_id
_entity_poly.type
_entity_poly.pdbx_seq_one_letter_code
_entity_poly.pdbx_strand_id
1 'polypeptide(L)'
;MKKILALFFVLATIIPTAIVFAKGKFDYIVIRGPGITEDMNVSNPVLTQDYFTFADFAKGSITTPAEPGAGFQVVRMIAEGSKGVPYDQLHYYPYTGYVFYDGIVNGFSEDGGKWYIANPAIKEPFLSALAEDTRLTWTPIAVLAVLLSGFLIAYRTKPKQKK
;
A
#
# COMPACT_ATOMS: atom_id res chain seq x y z
N MET A 1 -30.93 45.99 -16.51
CA MET A 1 -30.66 45.22 -15.30
C MET A 1 -30.97 43.73 -15.44
N LYS A 2 -32.15 43.31 -15.98
CA LYS A 2 -32.48 41.85 -16.12
C LYS A 2 -31.52 41.04 -17.00
N LYS A 3 -30.93 41.63 -18.06
CA LYS A 3 -29.96 40.94 -18.94
C LYS A 3 -28.59 40.69 -18.29
N ILE A 4 -28.15 41.57 -17.38
CA ILE A 4 -26.88 41.40 -16.62
C ILE A 4 -27.04 40.33 -15.58
N LEU A 5 -28.20 40.21 -14.92
CA LEU A 5 -28.49 39.18 -13.95
C LEU A 5 -28.49 37.77 -14.59
N ALA A 6 -29.04 37.63 -15.81
CA ALA A 6 -29.05 36.38 -16.55
C ALA A 6 -27.63 35.96 -16.97
N LEU A 7 -26.76 36.91 -17.34
CA LEU A 7 -25.36 36.62 -17.69
C LEU A 7 -24.58 36.13 -16.47
N PHE A 8 -24.81 36.70 -15.29
CA PHE A 8 -24.19 36.25 -14.04
C PHE A 8 -24.63 34.84 -13.66
N PHE A 9 -25.89 34.48 -13.89
CA PHE A 9 -26.40 33.13 -13.61
C PHE A 9 -25.79 32.08 -14.55
N VAL A 10 -25.61 32.40 -15.82
CA VAL A 10 -24.95 31.50 -16.80
C VAL A 10 -23.47 31.36 -16.48
N LEU A 11 -22.76 32.40 -16.07
CA LEU A 11 -21.36 32.32 -15.67
C LEU A 11 -21.18 31.48 -14.40
N ALA A 12 -22.09 31.55 -13.44
CA ALA A 12 -22.04 30.77 -12.21
C ALA A 12 -22.24 29.25 -12.44
N THR A 13 -22.93 28.85 -13.51
CA THR A 13 -23.13 27.42 -13.87
C THR A 13 -21.96 26.81 -14.66
N ILE A 14 -21.03 27.65 -15.16
CA ILE A 14 -19.84 27.20 -15.91
C ILE A 14 -18.60 27.02 -14.99
N ILE A 15 -18.72 27.35 -13.70
CA ILE A 15 -17.66 27.05 -12.76
C ILE A 15 -17.56 25.52 -12.75
N PRO A 16 -16.43 24.92 -13.26
CA PRO A 16 -16.24 23.50 -13.13
C PRO A 16 -16.28 23.21 -11.63
N THR A 17 -17.26 22.43 -11.21
CA THR A 17 -17.20 21.81 -9.89
C THR A 17 -15.94 20.95 -9.91
N ALA A 18 -14.82 21.51 -9.47
CA ALA A 18 -13.66 20.72 -9.16
C ALA A 18 -14.19 19.62 -8.22
N ILE A 19 -14.19 18.39 -8.70
CA ILE A 19 -14.50 17.25 -7.87
C ILE A 19 -13.38 17.28 -6.83
N VAL A 20 -13.66 17.91 -5.70
CA VAL A 20 -12.84 17.78 -4.51
C VAL A 20 -13.06 16.33 -4.12
N PHE A 21 -12.18 15.46 -4.60
CA PHE A 21 -12.04 14.14 -4.00
C PHE A 21 -11.75 14.42 -2.53
N ALA A 22 -12.76 14.26 -1.70
CA ALA A 22 -12.55 14.21 -0.26
C ALA A 22 -11.43 13.20 -0.08
N LYS A 23 -10.28 13.65 0.44
CA LYS A 23 -9.09 12.83 0.70
C LYS A 23 -9.49 11.82 1.81
N GLY A 24 -10.25 10.80 1.42
CA GLY A 24 -10.84 9.80 2.29
C GLY A 24 -9.85 8.68 2.59
N LYS A 25 -10.28 7.81 3.47
CA LYS A 25 -9.60 6.56 3.81
C LYS A 25 -9.53 5.66 2.58
N PHE A 26 -8.40 4.98 2.39
CA PHE A 26 -8.25 3.91 1.41
C PHE A 26 -8.78 2.60 1.99
N ASP A 27 -9.29 1.71 1.15
CA ASP A 27 -9.81 0.42 1.60
C ASP A 27 -8.68 -0.55 1.92
N TYR A 28 -7.66 -0.58 1.08
CA TYR A 28 -6.45 -1.35 1.27
C TYR A 28 -5.29 -0.78 0.44
N ILE A 29 -4.09 -1.27 0.71
CA ILE A 29 -2.91 -1.02 -0.11
C ILE A 29 -2.39 -2.33 -0.69
N VAL A 30 -1.81 -2.25 -1.88
CA VAL A 30 -1.06 -3.35 -2.51
C VAL A 30 0.41 -3.03 -2.39
N ILE A 31 1.18 -3.92 -1.78
CA ILE A 31 2.62 -3.77 -1.61
C ILE A 31 3.35 -4.75 -2.52
N ARG A 32 4.38 -4.25 -3.22
CA ARG A 32 5.31 -5.01 -4.07
C ARG A 32 6.73 -4.60 -3.76
N GLY A 33 7.66 -5.54 -3.79
CA GLY A 33 9.07 -5.19 -3.59
C GLY A 33 9.95 -6.34 -3.14
N PRO A 34 11.13 -6.04 -2.61
CA PRO A 34 12.10 -7.05 -2.23
C PRO A 34 11.54 -8.06 -1.21
N GLY A 35 11.66 -9.35 -1.54
CA GLY A 35 11.18 -10.44 -0.68
C GLY A 35 9.69 -10.75 -0.77
N ILE A 36 8.93 -10.02 -1.59
CA ILE A 36 7.51 -10.27 -1.86
C ILE A 36 7.40 -10.96 -3.21
N THR A 37 6.81 -12.16 -3.25
CA THR A 37 6.68 -12.98 -4.48
C THR A 37 5.39 -12.69 -5.26
N GLU A 38 4.35 -12.25 -4.56
CA GLU A 38 3.04 -11.92 -5.12
C GLU A 38 2.54 -10.59 -4.57
N ASP A 39 1.52 -10.01 -5.18
CA ASP A 39 0.88 -8.77 -4.70
C ASP A 39 0.35 -8.95 -3.27
N MET A 40 0.90 -8.22 -2.32
CA MET A 40 0.48 -8.29 -0.92
C MET A 40 -0.59 -7.25 -0.62
N ASN A 41 -1.80 -7.70 -0.31
CA ASN A 41 -2.93 -6.82 0.05
C ASN A 41 -2.96 -6.58 1.57
N VAL A 42 -2.92 -5.31 1.98
CA VAL A 42 -2.90 -4.91 3.39
C VAL A 42 -4.02 -3.92 3.67
N SER A 43 -4.88 -4.27 4.62
CA SER A 43 -6.00 -3.42 5.09
C SER A 43 -5.76 -2.82 6.48
N ASN A 44 -4.49 -2.65 6.87
CA ASN A 44 -4.13 -2.05 8.16
C ASN A 44 -4.63 -0.59 8.24
N PRO A 45 -5.48 -0.24 9.24
CA PRO A 45 -6.06 1.10 9.34
C PRO A 45 -5.05 2.23 9.43
N VAL A 46 -3.87 1.98 10.01
CA VAL A 46 -2.80 2.98 10.11
C VAL A 46 -2.19 3.27 8.74
N LEU A 47 -2.08 2.26 7.86
CA LEU A 47 -1.49 2.39 6.54
C LEU A 47 -2.50 2.89 5.48
N THR A 48 -3.80 2.78 5.77
CA THR A 48 -4.88 3.17 4.85
C THR A 48 -5.63 4.43 5.27
N GLN A 49 -5.16 5.15 6.29
CA GLN A 49 -5.90 6.21 6.97
C GLN A 49 -6.30 7.34 6.04
N ASP A 50 -5.36 7.93 5.31
CA ASP A 50 -5.60 9.06 4.43
C ASP A 50 -4.50 9.24 3.37
N TYR A 51 -4.64 10.31 2.58
CA TYR A 51 -3.69 10.68 1.54
C TYR A 51 -2.29 11.02 2.10
N PHE A 52 -2.19 11.58 3.30
CA PHE A 52 -0.93 12.02 3.92
C PHE A 52 -0.26 10.95 4.78
N THR A 53 -0.85 9.76 4.85
CA THR A 53 -0.36 8.67 5.71
C THR A 53 1.14 8.38 5.52
N PHE A 54 1.59 8.27 4.27
CA PHE A 54 3.00 7.95 3.97
C PHE A 54 3.93 9.16 4.01
N ALA A 55 3.46 10.33 3.62
CA ALA A 55 4.23 11.57 3.64
C ALA A 55 3.32 12.79 3.80
N ASP A 56 3.81 13.79 4.52
CA ASP A 56 3.14 15.08 4.62
C ASP A 56 3.60 15.98 3.45
N PHE A 57 2.83 15.96 2.38
CA PHE A 57 3.13 16.73 1.17
C PHE A 57 3.14 18.24 1.40
N ALA A 58 2.42 18.73 2.43
CA ALA A 58 2.41 20.15 2.79
C ALA A 58 3.75 20.66 3.32
N LYS A 59 4.62 19.77 3.81
CA LYS A 59 6.00 20.11 4.21
C LYS A 59 6.94 20.35 3.03
N GLY A 60 6.47 20.10 1.82
CA GLY A 60 7.22 20.26 0.59
C GLY A 60 8.09 19.07 0.23
N SER A 61 8.47 19.03 -1.04
CA SER A 61 9.37 18.01 -1.59
C SER A 61 10.82 18.26 -1.23
N ILE A 62 11.61 17.20 -1.24
CA ILE A 62 13.06 17.23 -1.06
C ILE A 62 13.77 16.93 -2.39
N THR A 63 15.05 17.18 -2.46
CA THR A 63 15.90 16.72 -3.56
C THR A 63 16.01 15.20 -3.56
N THR A 64 16.24 14.61 -4.73
CA THR A 64 16.45 13.16 -4.85
C THR A 64 17.54 12.69 -3.88
N PRO A 65 17.24 11.74 -2.97
CA PRO A 65 18.26 11.17 -2.09
C PRO A 65 19.34 10.44 -2.89
N ALA A 66 20.59 10.56 -2.49
CA ALA A 66 21.73 9.89 -3.16
C ALA A 66 21.62 8.36 -3.06
N GLU A 67 21.20 7.87 -1.89
CA GLU A 67 21.07 6.44 -1.60
C GLU A 67 19.74 6.16 -0.87
N PRO A 68 18.62 6.05 -1.60
CA PRO A 68 17.32 5.79 -0.97
C PRO A 68 17.20 4.39 -0.38
N GLY A 69 18.05 3.44 -0.82
CA GLY A 69 18.02 2.06 -0.35
C GLY A 69 16.96 1.20 -1.03
N ALA A 70 16.61 0.08 -0.41
CA ALA A 70 15.58 -0.82 -0.90
C ALA A 70 14.18 -0.21 -0.66
N GLY A 71 13.43 -0.01 -1.73
CA GLY A 71 12.08 0.55 -1.70
C GLY A 71 11.01 -0.48 -2.02
N PHE A 72 9.81 -0.20 -1.54
CA PHE A 72 8.60 -0.98 -1.83
C PHE A 72 7.63 -0.10 -2.60
N GLN A 73 7.10 -0.62 -3.70
CA GLN A 73 5.98 0.00 -4.39
C GLN A 73 4.72 -0.19 -3.54
N VAL A 74 3.99 0.87 -3.34
CA VAL A 74 2.70 0.89 -2.63
C VAL A 74 1.66 1.50 -3.54
N VAL A 75 0.64 0.74 -3.87
CA VAL A 75 -0.53 1.21 -4.63
C VAL A 75 -1.70 1.30 -3.66
N ARG A 76 -2.28 2.51 -3.51
CA ARG A 76 -3.44 2.72 -2.65
C ARG A 76 -4.72 2.48 -3.43
N MET A 77 -5.61 1.67 -2.86
CA MET A 77 -6.78 1.15 -3.53
C MET A 77 -8.06 1.67 -2.91
N ILE A 78 -9.04 1.97 -3.76
CA ILE A 78 -10.41 2.31 -3.38
C ILE A 78 -11.32 1.20 -3.90
N ALA A 79 -12.25 0.69 -3.08
CA ALA A 79 -13.21 -0.29 -3.50
C ALA A 79 -14.37 0.37 -4.27
N GLU A 80 -14.54 -0.03 -5.53
CA GLU A 80 -15.72 0.31 -6.32
C GLU A 80 -16.56 -0.96 -6.53
N GLY A 81 -17.57 -1.12 -5.68
CA GLY A 81 -18.36 -2.35 -5.64
C GLY A 81 -17.51 -3.56 -5.19
N SER A 82 -17.37 -4.58 -6.05
CA SER A 82 -16.57 -5.77 -5.76
C SER A 82 -15.12 -5.70 -6.28
N LYS A 83 -14.73 -4.59 -6.89
CA LYS A 83 -13.39 -4.42 -7.49
C LYS A 83 -12.61 -3.33 -6.79
N GLY A 84 -11.32 -3.58 -6.54
CA GLY A 84 -10.39 -2.55 -6.15
C GLY A 84 -9.93 -1.75 -7.37
N VAL A 85 -9.96 -0.43 -7.27
CA VAL A 85 -9.45 0.49 -8.28
C VAL A 85 -8.23 1.21 -7.71
N PRO A 86 -7.09 1.21 -8.42
CA PRO A 86 -5.91 1.93 -7.97
C PRO A 86 -6.19 3.45 -8.01
N TYR A 87 -5.99 4.10 -6.88
CA TYR A 87 -6.12 5.55 -6.76
C TYR A 87 -4.80 6.24 -7.08
N ASP A 88 -3.73 5.87 -6.37
CA ASP A 88 -2.40 6.42 -6.58
C ASP A 88 -1.30 5.41 -6.25
N GLN A 89 -0.07 5.82 -6.52
CA GLN A 89 1.10 4.99 -6.36
C GLN A 89 2.25 5.78 -5.77
N LEU A 90 3.04 5.11 -4.94
CA LEU A 90 4.26 5.65 -4.35
C LEU A 90 5.29 4.54 -4.14
N HIS A 91 6.55 4.93 -3.94
CA HIS A 91 7.62 4.06 -3.45
C HIS A 91 7.99 4.47 -2.05
N TYR A 92 7.87 3.56 -1.10
CA TYR A 92 8.23 3.76 0.29
C TYR A 92 9.55 3.07 0.63
N TYR A 93 10.43 3.77 1.32
CA TYR A 93 11.76 3.34 1.72
C TYR A 93 11.84 3.28 3.26
N PRO A 94 11.40 2.18 3.91
CA PRO A 94 11.21 2.12 5.36
C PRO A 94 12.50 2.26 6.16
N TYR A 95 13.64 1.88 5.60
CA TYR A 95 14.92 1.91 6.30
C TYR A 95 15.62 3.26 6.27
N THR A 96 15.33 4.08 5.27
CA THR A 96 15.91 5.42 5.09
C THR A 96 14.91 6.54 5.36
N GLY A 97 13.63 6.23 5.46
CA GLY A 97 12.58 7.20 5.77
C GLY A 97 12.24 8.14 4.61
N TYR A 98 12.26 7.64 3.38
CA TYR A 98 11.88 8.41 2.20
C TYR A 98 10.63 7.86 1.54
N VAL A 99 9.94 8.73 0.82
CA VAL A 99 8.85 8.40 -0.11
C VAL A 99 9.12 9.08 -1.44
N PHE A 100 9.03 8.33 -2.52
CA PHE A 100 8.86 8.89 -3.85
C PHE A 100 7.40 8.73 -4.24
N TYR A 101 6.70 9.84 -4.46
CA TYR A 101 5.29 9.81 -4.82
C TYR A 101 5.15 9.87 -6.34
N ASP A 102 4.72 8.78 -6.99
CA ASP A 102 4.55 8.73 -8.44
C ASP A 102 3.37 9.59 -8.90
N GLY A 103 2.29 9.62 -8.10
CA GLY A 103 1.10 10.40 -8.40
C GLY A 103 -0.19 9.58 -8.45
N ILE A 104 -1.27 10.24 -8.88
CA ILE A 104 -2.59 9.64 -9.06
C ILE A 104 -2.59 8.79 -10.32
N VAL A 105 -3.05 7.54 -10.20
CA VAL A 105 -3.20 6.62 -11.34
C VAL A 105 -4.32 7.16 -12.24
N ASN A 106 -4.03 7.37 -13.53
CA ASN A 106 -4.96 7.97 -14.50
C ASN A 106 -5.43 9.39 -14.15
N GLY A 107 -4.63 10.15 -13.37
CA GLY A 107 -4.95 11.52 -12.97
C GLY A 107 -3.72 12.41 -12.92
N PHE A 108 -3.92 13.64 -12.49
CA PHE A 108 -2.87 14.63 -12.27
C PHE A 108 -2.73 14.91 -10.77
N SER A 109 -1.50 15.01 -10.29
CA SER A 109 -1.17 15.48 -8.96
C SER A 109 0.00 16.45 -9.02
N GLU A 110 -0.14 17.62 -8.40
CA GLU A 110 0.97 18.57 -8.24
C GLU A 110 2.11 18.00 -7.40
N ASP A 111 1.81 17.03 -6.53
CA ASP A 111 2.76 16.35 -5.67
C ASP A 111 3.48 15.19 -6.36
N GLY A 112 3.01 14.76 -7.55
CA GLY A 112 3.55 13.62 -8.29
C GLY A 112 4.97 13.83 -8.82
N GLY A 113 5.72 12.73 -8.94
CA GLY A 113 7.09 12.73 -9.44
C GLY A 113 8.11 13.35 -8.49
N LYS A 114 7.83 13.42 -7.19
CA LYS A 114 8.66 14.11 -6.21
C LYS A 114 9.01 13.22 -5.00
N TRP A 115 10.12 13.58 -4.37
CA TRP A 115 10.60 12.94 -3.15
C TRP A 115 10.15 13.69 -1.90
N TYR A 116 9.86 12.93 -0.84
CA TYR A 116 9.39 13.45 0.45
C TYR A 116 10.04 12.69 1.60
N ILE A 117 10.06 13.32 2.78
CA ILE A 117 10.34 12.63 4.03
C ILE A 117 9.11 11.81 4.42
N ALA A 118 9.32 10.53 4.69
CA ALA A 118 8.26 9.65 5.13
C ALA A 118 7.73 10.04 6.53
N ASN A 119 6.46 9.77 6.76
CA ASN A 119 5.90 9.82 8.10
C ASN A 119 6.52 8.71 8.97
N PRO A 120 7.23 9.02 10.05
CA PRO A 120 7.88 8.00 10.87
C PRO A 120 6.91 7.03 11.55
N ALA A 121 5.65 7.45 11.77
CA ALA A 121 4.63 6.63 12.42
C ALA A 121 4.21 5.40 11.62
N ILE A 122 4.46 5.37 10.31
CA ILE A 122 4.06 4.23 9.46
C ILE A 122 5.11 3.11 9.42
N LYS A 123 6.34 3.36 9.86
CA LYS A 123 7.44 2.42 9.72
C LYS A 123 7.14 1.07 10.38
N GLU A 124 6.80 1.08 11.66
CA GLU A 124 6.53 -0.15 12.40
C GLU A 124 5.28 -0.89 11.88
N PRO A 125 4.12 -0.22 11.64
CA PRO A 125 2.98 -0.88 11.01
C PRO A 125 3.29 -1.50 9.64
N PHE A 126 4.10 -0.84 8.82
CA PHE A 126 4.50 -1.35 7.51
C PHE A 126 5.39 -2.60 7.63
N LEU A 127 6.44 -2.55 8.46
CA LEU A 127 7.32 -3.69 8.69
C LEU A 127 6.60 -4.87 9.34
N SER A 128 5.63 -4.60 10.23
CA SER A 128 4.79 -5.65 10.82
C SER A 128 3.93 -6.34 9.78
N ALA A 129 3.33 -5.60 8.85
CA ALA A 129 2.54 -6.18 7.76
C ALA A 129 3.41 -7.10 6.88
N LEU A 130 4.63 -6.68 6.53
CA LEU A 130 5.58 -7.54 5.79
C LEU A 130 5.93 -8.82 6.55
N ALA A 131 6.12 -8.73 7.86
CA ALA A 131 6.47 -9.88 8.70
C ALA A 131 5.31 -10.87 8.85
N GLU A 132 4.06 -10.40 8.87
CA GLU A 132 2.87 -11.25 8.93
C GLU A 132 2.73 -12.09 7.68
N ASP A 133 2.88 -11.50 6.50
CA ASP A 133 2.83 -12.22 5.22
C ASP A 133 3.90 -13.31 5.13
N THR A 134 5.12 -12.99 5.53
CA THR A 134 6.22 -13.97 5.57
C THR A 134 5.93 -15.14 6.51
N ARG A 135 5.28 -14.91 7.65
CA ARG A 135 4.90 -15.98 8.60
C ARG A 135 3.83 -16.90 8.02
N LEU A 136 2.84 -16.36 7.33
CA LEU A 136 1.77 -17.15 6.70
C LEU A 136 2.31 -18.11 5.64
N THR A 137 3.31 -17.72 4.88
CA THR A 137 3.95 -18.57 3.85
C THR A 137 4.77 -19.71 4.44
N TRP A 138 5.43 -19.54 5.59
CA TRP A 138 6.27 -20.56 6.21
C TRP A 138 5.51 -21.57 7.11
N THR A 139 4.38 -21.17 7.67
CA THR A 139 3.60 -22.01 8.59
C THR A 139 3.19 -23.36 7.98
N PRO A 140 2.62 -23.46 6.76
CA PRO A 140 2.23 -24.73 6.18
C PRO A 140 3.44 -25.63 5.88
N ILE A 141 4.58 -25.06 5.51
CA ILE A 141 5.81 -25.82 5.23
C ILE A 141 6.34 -26.45 6.51
N ALA A 142 6.37 -25.70 7.62
CA ALA A 142 6.79 -26.23 8.92
C ALA A 142 5.88 -27.35 9.40
N VAL A 143 4.55 -27.19 9.28
CA VAL A 143 3.58 -28.23 9.63
C VAL A 143 3.79 -29.49 8.79
N LEU A 144 3.99 -29.36 7.48
CA LEU A 144 4.24 -30.49 6.59
C LEU A 144 5.53 -31.23 6.96
N ALA A 145 6.60 -30.50 7.28
CA ALA A 145 7.88 -31.10 7.72
C ALA A 145 7.74 -31.91 9.01
N VAL A 146 6.96 -31.40 9.99
CA VAL A 146 6.67 -32.12 11.24
C VAL A 146 5.88 -33.39 10.98
N LEU A 147 4.85 -33.33 10.13
CA LEU A 147 4.01 -34.49 9.78
C LEU A 147 4.83 -35.57 9.05
N LEU A 148 5.67 -35.20 8.10
CA LEU A 148 6.54 -36.13 7.38
C LEU A 148 7.56 -36.80 8.32
N SER A 149 8.15 -36.01 9.24
CA SER A 149 9.07 -36.54 10.23
C SER A 149 8.42 -37.56 11.16
N GLY A 150 7.22 -37.28 11.66
CA GLY A 150 6.40 -38.17 12.47
C GLY A 150 6.04 -39.48 11.73
N PHE A 151 5.65 -39.38 10.47
CA PHE A 151 5.36 -40.53 9.63
C PHE A 151 6.58 -41.45 9.42
N LEU A 152 7.74 -40.86 9.14
CA LEU A 152 8.98 -41.62 8.98
C LEU A 152 9.40 -42.37 10.26
N ILE A 153 9.23 -41.74 11.43
CA ILE A 153 9.50 -42.40 12.73
C ILE A 153 8.54 -43.57 12.95
N ALA A 154 7.23 -43.34 12.75
CA ALA A 154 6.21 -44.36 12.90
C ALA A 154 6.41 -45.54 11.93
N TYR A 155 6.85 -45.26 10.72
CA TYR A 155 7.15 -46.32 9.73
C TYR A 155 8.35 -47.19 10.13
N ARG A 156 9.40 -46.58 10.69
CA ARG A 156 10.62 -47.32 11.17
C ARG A 156 10.39 -48.12 12.43
N THR A 157 9.42 -47.77 13.26
CA THR A 157 9.14 -48.44 14.55
C THR A 157 8.12 -49.57 14.44
N LYS A 158 7.59 -49.88 13.24
CA LYS A 158 6.70 -51.04 13.07
C LYS A 158 7.41 -52.32 13.52
N PRO A 159 6.90 -53.04 14.54
CA PRO A 159 7.50 -54.29 14.98
C PRO A 159 7.46 -55.31 13.85
N LYS A 160 8.62 -55.97 13.60
CA LYS A 160 8.66 -57.10 12.69
C LYS A 160 7.78 -58.21 13.27
N GLN A 161 6.63 -58.44 12.66
CA GLN A 161 5.81 -59.61 13.00
C GLN A 161 6.68 -60.88 12.81
N LYS A 162 7.05 -61.52 13.90
CA LYS A 162 7.70 -62.87 13.88
C LYS A 162 6.59 -63.84 13.38
N LYS A 163 6.86 -64.45 12.25
CA LYS A 163 6.14 -65.64 11.81
C LYS A 163 6.57 -66.83 12.62
#